data_4f3d34e0f91708015e9de23a72ed8404
#
_entry.id   4f3d34e0f91708015e9de23a72ed8404
#
_cell.length_a   1.000
_cell.length_b   1.000
_cell.length_c   1.000
_cell.angle_alpha   90.00
_cell.angle_beta   90.00
_cell.angle_gamma   90.00
#
_symmetry.space_group_name_H-M   'P 1'
#
loop_
_entity.id
_entity.type
_entity.pdbx_description
1 polymer ?
#
loop_
_entity_poly.entity_id
_entity_poly.type
_entity_poly.pdbx_seq_one_letter_code
_entity_poly.pdbx_strand_id
1 'polypeptide(L)'
;KKGICAKCYGINLGEGKLVKPGEAVGIISAQSIGEPGTQLTLRTFHSGGTASTDLQDRQVSAQKEGFIRFYNLKTYKNKEGKNIVANRRNAAILLVEPKIKTPFKGVINIENIHEDVIVSIKDKKQEVKYILRKYDLAKPNELAGVSGSIDGKLYLPYQSGMQVEESESIVEVIKEGWNVPNRIPFASEILVEDGEPVVQNIKAGEKGTLKFYILKGDGLDRVKNVKKGDIVKEKGFFVVIADENDREAKRHYIPRESKIEFNDSEKIDDANTIIASAPKKERKVIAEWDAYNNTIIAEIDGVISFEDIEAGYSADEQIDEATGKRSLVINEYLPSGVRPTLVIAGKGDKAVRYQLEPKTVIFVHDGDKIAQADILAKTPKAAAKSKDITGGLPRVSELFEARKPKNAAVIAEIDGVVHFDKPLRSKERIIIQAEDGTSAEYLIDKSKHIQVRDGEFIHAGEKLTDGVVSSHDVLKILGEKALHYYLISEIQQVYRGQGVVISDKHIEVIVSQMLRQVKVVDSGHTKFIEGDLVSRRKFREENERIIRMGGEPAIAEPVLLGVTRAAIGSDSVISAASFQETTKVLTEASIAGKFDYLEDLKENVILGRMIPVGTGLYGEQNLKLKEQE
;
A
#
# COMPACT_ATOMS: atom_id res chain seq x y z
N LYS A 1 13.26 -25.22 -14.07
CA LYS A 1 13.09 -24.46 -15.31
C LYS A 1 13.74 -23.11 -15.13
N LYS A 2 14.43 -22.59 -16.16
CA LYS A 2 15.09 -21.29 -16.14
C LYS A 2 14.16 -20.19 -16.60
N GLY A 3 14.49 -18.94 -16.21
CA GLY A 3 13.76 -17.76 -16.63
C GLY A 3 12.46 -17.51 -15.85
N ILE A 4 11.69 -16.56 -16.34
CA ILE A 4 10.42 -16.14 -15.75
C ILE A 4 9.28 -16.96 -16.36
N CYS A 5 8.36 -17.42 -15.53
CA CYS A 5 7.20 -18.18 -15.98
C CYS A 5 6.27 -17.29 -16.85
N ALA A 6 5.93 -17.77 -18.05
CA ALA A 6 5.04 -17.05 -18.96
C ALA A 6 3.67 -16.71 -18.35
N LYS A 7 3.11 -17.59 -17.51
CA LYS A 7 1.85 -17.35 -16.81
C LYS A 7 2.00 -16.27 -15.73
N CYS A 8 3.15 -16.23 -15.01
CA CYS A 8 3.40 -15.19 -14.00
C CYS A 8 3.66 -13.83 -14.65
N TYR A 9 4.41 -13.77 -15.76
CA TYR A 9 4.63 -12.54 -16.50
C TYR A 9 3.35 -11.99 -17.15
N GLY A 10 2.49 -12.91 -17.63
CA GLY A 10 1.19 -12.58 -18.21
C GLY A 10 1.27 -12.08 -19.65
N ILE A 11 0.54 -11.02 -19.95
CA ILE A 11 0.34 -10.50 -21.32
C ILE A 11 1.56 -9.72 -21.78
N ASN A 12 2.03 -9.98 -23.01
CA ASN A 12 2.96 -9.09 -23.71
C ASN A 12 2.24 -7.79 -24.07
N LEU A 13 2.76 -6.66 -23.60
CA LEU A 13 2.11 -5.34 -23.77
C LEU A 13 2.09 -4.87 -25.23
N GLY A 14 3.01 -5.36 -26.08
CA GLY A 14 3.05 -5.02 -27.50
C GLY A 14 2.04 -5.81 -28.34
N GLU A 15 1.88 -7.12 -28.06
CA GLU A 15 1.00 -8.00 -28.84
C GLU A 15 -0.41 -8.16 -28.25
N GLY A 16 -0.63 -7.79 -26.97
CA GLY A 16 -1.89 -8.00 -26.26
C GLY A 16 -2.23 -9.48 -25.98
N LYS A 17 -1.26 -10.39 -26.14
CA LYS A 17 -1.40 -11.84 -25.95
C LYS A 17 -0.47 -12.33 -24.85
N LEU A 18 -0.72 -13.55 -24.36
CA LEU A 18 0.19 -14.18 -23.41
C LEU A 18 1.60 -14.24 -23.99
N VAL A 19 2.61 -13.87 -23.17
CA VAL A 19 4.01 -13.87 -23.57
C VAL A 19 4.45 -15.25 -24.06
N LYS A 20 5.18 -15.28 -25.17
CA LYS A 20 5.70 -16.52 -25.75
C LYS A 20 7.03 -16.91 -25.08
N PRO A 21 7.33 -18.22 -24.94
CA PRO A 21 8.67 -18.65 -24.57
C PRO A 21 9.70 -18.12 -25.58
N GLY A 22 10.85 -17.65 -25.08
CA GLY A 22 11.92 -17.09 -25.90
C GLY A 22 11.89 -15.55 -26.03
N GLU A 23 10.95 -14.85 -25.41
CA GLU A 23 11.02 -13.39 -25.31
C GLU A 23 12.04 -12.93 -24.26
N ALA A 24 12.85 -11.92 -24.61
CA ALA A 24 13.89 -11.37 -23.73
C ALA A 24 13.28 -10.36 -22.74
N VAL A 25 12.38 -10.81 -21.88
CA VAL A 25 11.61 -9.95 -20.95
C VAL A 25 12.50 -9.14 -19.97
N GLY A 26 13.68 -9.65 -19.63
CA GLY A 26 14.65 -8.92 -18.79
C GLY A 26 15.23 -7.70 -19.51
N ILE A 27 15.56 -7.81 -20.79
CA ILE A 27 16.06 -6.69 -21.60
C ILE A 27 14.95 -5.67 -21.80
N ILE A 28 13.72 -6.10 -22.12
CA ILE A 28 12.57 -5.22 -22.27
C ILE A 28 12.31 -4.44 -20.98
N SER A 29 12.39 -5.11 -19.81
CA SER A 29 12.21 -4.48 -18.51
C SER A 29 13.29 -3.45 -18.23
N ALA A 30 14.56 -3.77 -18.46
CA ALA A 30 15.67 -2.86 -18.26
C ALA A 30 15.57 -1.62 -19.16
N GLN A 31 15.20 -1.78 -20.42
CA GLN A 31 15.00 -0.70 -21.39
C GLN A 31 13.81 0.20 -20.98
N SER A 32 12.70 -0.40 -20.56
CA SER A 32 11.50 0.33 -20.14
C SER A 32 11.72 1.17 -18.87
N ILE A 33 12.63 0.76 -18.00
CA ILE A 33 13.03 1.49 -16.80
C ILE A 33 14.12 2.53 -17.13
N GLY A 34 15.06 2.20 -17.99
CA GLY A 34 16.22 3.03 -18.31
C GLY A 34 15.91 4.21 -19.24
N GLU A 35 15.03 4.01 -20.21
CA GLU A 35 14.68 5.05 -21.18
C GLU A 35 14.12 6.32 -20.51
N PRO A 36 13.07 6.24 -19.67
CA PRO A 36 12.56 7.42 -18.98
C PRO A 36 13.60 8.02 -18.02
N GLY A 37 14.46 7.20 -17.43
CA GLY A 37 15.55 7.66 -16.57
C GLY A 37 16.49 8.62 -17.30
N THR A 38 16.89 8.29 -18.52
CA THR A 38 17.75 9.13 -19.36
C THR A 38 17.07 10.44 -19.73
N GLN A 39 15.79 10.41 -20.14
CA GLN A 39 15.02 11.61 -20.49
C GLN A 39 14.87 12.56 -19.30
N LEU A 40 14.63 12.02 -18.10
CA LEU A 40 14.45 12.82 -16.89
C LEU A 40 15.77 13.47 -16.45
N THR A 41 16.90 12.79 -16.60
CA THR A 41 18.22 13.37 -16.32
C THR A 41 18.50 14.56 -17.24
N LEU A 42 18.20 14.45 -18.53
CA LEU A 42 18.36 15.52 -19.48
C LEU A 42 17.44 16.73 -19.17
N ARG A 43 16.19 16.49 -18.72
CA ARG A 43 15.27 17.58 -18.34
C ARG A 43 15.70 18.33 -17.08
N THR A 44 16.29 17.68 -16.09
CA THR A 44 16.78 18.33 -14.87
C THR A 44 17.96 19.26 -15.14
N PHE A 45 18.78 18.97 -16.15
CA PHE A 45 19.87 19.87 -16.56
C PHE A 45 19.38 21.10 -17.34
N HIS A 46 18.26 21.00 -18.05
CA HIS A 46 17.72 22.11 -18.85
C HIS A 46 16.74 23.02 -18.10
N SER A 47 16.12 22.54 -17.05
CA SER A 47 15.23 23.31 -16.19
C SER A 47 15.96 23.58 -14.89
N GLY A 48 16.78 24.63 -14.84
CA GLY A 48 17.45 25.11 -13.62
C GLY A 48 16.49 25.62 -12.53
N GLY A 49 15.38 24.98 -12.36
CA GLY A 49 14.39 25.17 -11.32
C GLY A 49 14.06 23.83 -10.74
N THR A 50 14.00 23.76 -9.43
CA THR A 50 13.30 22.70 -8.70
C THR A 50 12.09 22.28 -9.50
N ALA A 51 12.09 21.01 -9.94
CA ALA A 51 10.86 20.43 -10.44
C ALA A 51 9.81 20.72 -9.38
N SER A 52 8.93 21.63 -9.73
CA SER A 52 7.73 21.85 -8.95
C SER A 52 6.89 20.60 -9.16
N THR A 53 7.36 19.68 -8.37
CA THR A 53 6.73 19.05 -7.54
C THR A 53 5.39 19.16 -7.22
N ASP A 54 4.91 18.08 -7.11
CA ASP A 54 3.88 17.74 -6.14
C ASP A 54 2.72 18.75 -6.19
N LEU A 55 1.91 18.59 -7.22
CA LEU A 55 0.48 18.55 -6.98
C LEU A 55 0.31 17.36 -6.00
N GLN A 56 0.73 17.58 -4.74
CA GLN A 56 0.42 16.65 -3.67
C GLN A 56 -1.10 16.56 -3.71
N ASP A 57 -1.61 15.37 -3.97
CA ASP A 57 -3.04 15.16 -4.00
C ASP A 57 -3.60 15.66 -2.67
N ARG A 58 -4.44 16.69 -2.72
CA ARG A 58 -5.12 17.26 -1.54
C ARG A 58 -6.35 16.45 -1.17
N GLN A 59 -6.69 15.52 -2.02
CA GLN A 59 -7.91 14.74 -1.91
C GLN A 59 -7.71 13.34 -2.48
N VAL A 60 -8.45 12.39 -1.97
CA VAL A 60 -8.60 11.08 -2.58
C VAL A 60 -10.01 10.92 -3.13
N SER A 61 -10.11 10.42 -4.35
CA SER A 61 -11.38 10.16 -5.00
C SER A 61 -11.45 8.74 -5.51
N ALA A 62 -12.65 8.13 -5.44
CA ALA A 62 -12.87 6.79 -5.96
C ALA A 62 -12.77 6.77 -7.48
N GLN A 63 -12.05 5.78 -8.02
CA GLN A 63 -11.89 5.56 -9.46
C GLN A 63 -12.79 4.44 -9.99
N LYS A 64 -13.24 3.55 -9.11
CA LYS A 64 -14.09 2.41 -9.41
C LYS A 64 -15.38 2.51 -8.61
N GLU A 65 -16.39 1.77 -9.05
CA GLU A 65 -17.65 1.62 -8.33
C GLU A 65 -17.50 0.58 -7.20
N GLY A 66 -18.24 0.77 -6.12
CA GLY A 66 -18.26 -0.11 -4.97
C GLY A 66 -18.92 0.52 -3.76
N PHE A 67 -18.72 -0.07 -2.60
CA PHE A 67 -19.18 0.45 -1.32
C PHE A 67 -17.99 0.88 -0.48
N ILE A 68 -18.16 1.96 0.25
CA ILE A 68 -17.15 2.45 1.21
C ILE A 68 -17.22 1.59 2.47
N ARG A 69 -16.07 1.18 2.99
CA ARG A 69 -15.94 0.59 4.33
C ARG A 69 -14.81 1.26 5.10
N PHE A 70 -15.09 1.63 6.32
CA PHE A 70 -14.10 2.17 7.23
C PHE A 70 -13.43 1.02 7.99
N TYR A 71 -12.12 0.95 7.90
CA TYR A 71 -11.32 0.02 8.69
C TYR A 71 -10.60 0.80 9.79
N ASN A 72 -10.91 0.50 11.06
CA ASN A 72 -10.32 1.13 12.24
C ASN A 72 -10.27 2.67 12.18
N LEU A 73 -11.23 3.30 11.48
CA LEU A 73 -11.29 4.74 11.31
C LEU A 73 -12.05 5.38 12.46
N LYS A 74 -11.35 6.19 13.27
CA LYS A 74 -11.97 7.05 14.29
C LYS A 74 -12.06 8.46 13.75
N THR A 75 -13.24 9.04 13.81
CA THR A 75 -13.48 10.43 13.39
C THR A 75 -14.07 11.22 14.53
N TYR A 76 -13.71 12.49 14.61
CA TYR A 76 -14.31 13.46 15.52
C TYR A 76 -15.01 14.53 14.72
N LYS A 77 -16.13 15.04 15.23
CA LYS A 77 -16.84 16.18 14.64
C LYS A 77 -16.22 17.48 15.14
N ASN A 78 -15.76 18.31 14.22
CA ASN A 78 -15.30 19.65 14.55
C ASN A 78 -16.50 20.59 14.83
N LYS A 79 -16.23 21.85 15.20
CA LYS A 79 -17.25 22.89 15.45
C LYS A 79 -18.16 23.17 14.24
N GLU A 80 -17.70 22.87 13.02
CA GLU A 80 -18.45 23.02 11.78
C GLU A 80 -19.27 21.77 11.42
N GLY A 81 -19.22 20.72 12.23
CA GLY A 81 -19.92 19.44 12.02
C GLY A 81 -19.23 18.50 11.02
N LYS A 82 -18.01 18.78 10.61
CA LYS A 82 -17.22 17.97 9.69
C LYS A 82 -16.54 16.79 10.41
N ASN A 83 -16.48 15.64 9.76
CA ASN A 83 -15.81 14.46 10.30
C ASN A 83 -14.30 14.53 10.03
N ILE A 84 -13.49 14.66 11.06
CA ILE A 84 -12.03 14.75 10.98
C ILE A 84 -11.39 13.46 11.48
N VAL A 85 -10.43 12.93 10.75
CA VAL A 85 -9.71 11.69 11.11
C VAL A 85 -8.84 11.92 12.33
N ALA A 86 -9.10 11.12 13.35
CA ALA A 86 -8.41 11.18 14.65
C ALA A 86 -7.33 10.09 14.80
N ASN A 87 -7.33 9.05 13.97
CA ASN A 87 -6.29 8.03 14.01
C ASN A 87 -5.04 8.54 13.30
N ARG A 88 -3.89 8.36 13.94
CA ARG A 88 -2.59 8.59 13.30
C ARG A 88 -2.14 7.40 12.46
N ARG A 89 -2.63 6.20 12.80
CA ARG A 89 -2.21 4.95 12.19
C ARG A 89 -3.35 3.96 12.08
N ASN A 90 -3.15 2.95 11.25
CA ASN A 90 -4.05 1.80 11.08
C ASN A 90 -5.48 2.17 10.67
N ALA A 91 -5.70 3.39 10.18
CA ALA A 91 -6.97 3.80 9.62
C ALA A 91 -6.91 3.70 8.09
N ALA A 92 -7.88 3.01 7.52
CA ALA A 92 -8.03 2.89 6.08
C ALA A 92 -9.49 3.04 5.67
N ILE A 93 -9.69 3.49 4.44
CA ILE A 93 -10.98 3.45 3.76
C ILE A 93 -10.86 2.44 2.64
N LEU A 94 -11.76 1.46 2.63
CA LEU A 94 -11.77 0.38 1.67
C LEU A 94 -12.89 0.62 0.66
N LEU A 95 -12.64 0.30 -0.59
CA LEU A 95 -13.66 0.16 -1.61
C LEU A 95 -13.95 -1.33 -1.78
N VAL A 96 -15.19 -1.74 -1.54
CA VAL A 96 -15.56 -3.15 -1.49
C VAL A 96 -16.77 -3.44 -2.38
N GLU A 97 -16.90 -4.71 -2.76
CA GLU A 97 -18.07 -5.25 -3.45
C GLU A 97 -18.65 -6.42 -2.64
N PRO A 98 -19.97 -6.46 -2.42
CA PRO A 98 -20.62 -7.57 -1.72
C PRO A 98 -20.39 -8.90 -2.42
N LYS A 99 -19.91 -9.91 -1.69
CA LYS A 99 -19.71 -11.27 -2.20
C LYS A 99 -20.72 -12.27 -1.62
N ILE A 100 -20.94 -12.21 -0.33
CA ILE A 100 -21.91 -13.07 0.37
C ILE A 100 -22.83 -12.18 1.19
N LYS A 101 -24.15 -12.36 0.99
CA LYS A 101 -25.19 -11.68 1.76
C LYS A 101 -25.89 -12.63 2.69
N THR A 102 -26.42 -12.12 3.79
CA THR A 102 -27.19 -12.89 4.76
C THR A 102 -28.51 -13.37 4.16
N PRO A 103 -28.84 -14.67 4.30
CA PRO A 103 -30.11 -15.19 3.84
C PRO A 103 -31.29 -14.88 4.79
N PHE A 104 -31.00 -14.52 6.02
CA PHE A 104 -31.97 -14.17 7.08
C PHE A 104 -31.30 -13.36 8.19
N LYS A 105 -32.12 -12.72 9.01
CA LYS A 105 -31.66 -11.99 10.22
C LYS A 105 -31.16 -12.97 11.26
N GLY A 106 -29.97 -12.74 11.83
CA GLY A 106 -29.38 -13.62 12.80
C GLY A 106 -28.16 -13.04 13.52
N VAL A 107 -27.48 -13.91 14.27
CA VAL A 107 -26.19 -13.56 14.91
C VAL A 107 -25.08 -14.21 14.11
N ILE A 108 -24.11 -13.41 13.73
CA ILE A 108 -22.90 -13.89 13.05
C ILE A 108 -21.93 -14.48 14.07
N ASN A 109 -21.35 -15.63 13.74
CA ASN A 109 -20.28 -16.24 14.51
C ASN A 109 -19.11 -16.57 13.59
N ILE A 110 -17.89 -16.21 14.00
CA ILE A 110 -16.66 -16.37 13.21
C ILE A 110 -15.71 -17.25 14.00
N GLU A 111 -15.39 -18.41 13.46
CA GLU A 111 -14.49 -19.39 14.07
C GLU A 111 -13.28 -19.62 13.18
N ASN A 112 -12.09 -19.59 13.78
CA ASN A 112 -10.84 -19.87 13.09
C ASN A 112 -10.44 -21.32 13.30
N ILE A 113 -10.47 -22.16 12.25
CA ILE A 113 -10.10 -23.58 12.30
C ILE A 113 -8.97 -23.84 11.31
N HIS A 114 -7.76 -24.09 11.82
CA HIS A 114 -6.54 -24.32 11.03
C HIS A 114 -6.32 -23.28 9.93
N GLU A 115 -6.48 -23.67 8.66
CA GLU A 115 -6.31 -22.79 7.49
C GLU A 115 -7.62 -22.12 7.02
N ASP A 116 -8.75 -22.46 7.66
CA ASP A 116 -10.07 -21.98 7.27
C ASP A 116 -10.65 -21.02 8.32
N VAL A 117 -11.56 -20.17 7.87
CA VAL A 117 -12.42 -19.33 8.71
C VAL A 117 -13.86 -19.71 8.40
N ILE A 118 -14.58 -20.15 9.41
CA ILE A 118 -15.99 -20.50 9.30
C ILE A 118 -16.81 -19.31 9.76
N VAL A 119 -17.59 -18.75 8.84
CA VAL A 119 -18.56 -17.69 9.13
C VAL A 119 -19.93 -18.35 9.20
N SER A 120 -20.55 -18.39 10.37
CA SER A 120 -21.89 -18.94 10.56
C SER A 120 -22.88 -17.86 10.96
N ILE A 121 -24.10 -17.95 10.42
CA ILE A 121 -25.23 -17.10 10.80
C ILE A 121 -26.26 -18.00 11.45
N LYS A 122 -26.64 -17.66 12.67
CA LYS A 122 -27.57 -18.46 13.46
C LYS A 122 -28.75 -17.62 13.92
N ASP A 123 -29.94 -18.16 13.72
CA ASP A 123 -31.18 -17.72 14.33
C ASP A 123 -31.79 -18.86 15.16
N LYS A 124 -32.90 -18.61 15.85
CA LYS A 124 -33.59 -19.63 16.72
C LYS A 124 -33.96 -20.91 15.99
N LYS A 125 -34.13 -20.90 14.65
CA LYS A 125 -34.65 -22.00 13.85
C LYS A 125 -33.69 -22.54 12.78
N GLN A 126 -32.63 -21.81 12.45
CA GLN A 126 -31.77 -22.17 11.30
C GLN A 126 -30.33 -21.64 11.49
N GLU A 127 -29.40 -22.34 10.88
CA GLU A 127 -27.98 -21.97 10.85
C GLU A 127 -27.43 -22.22 9.44
N VAL A 128 -26.70 -21.25 8.92
CA VAL A 128 -25.98 -21.37 7.64
C VAL A 128 -24.51 -21.10 7.88
N LYS A 129 -23.61 -21.91 7.28
CA LYS A 129 -22.16 -21.82 7.43
C LYS A 129 -21.51 -21.59 6.09
N TYR A 130 -20.53 -20.67 6.07
CA TYR A 130 -19.66 -20.38 4.95
C TYR A 130 -18.22 -20.66 5.35
N ILE A 131 -17.47 -21.38 4.51
CA ILE A 131 -16.07 -21.71 4.76
C ILE A 131 -15.22 -20.81 3.85
N LEU A 132 -14.34 -20.03 4.45
CA LEU A 132 -13.40 -19.14 3.79
C LEU A 132 -11.98 -19.56 4.11
N ARG A 133 -11.05 -19.44 3.17
CA ARG A 133 -9.65 -19.75 3.46
C ARG A 133 -8.93 -18.53 4.04
N LYS A 134 -8.13 -18.73 5.09
CA LYS A 134 -7.39 -17.63 5.75
C LYS A 134 -6.50 -16.83 4.81
N TYR A 135 -5.90 -17.48 3.80
CA TYR A 135 -5.04 -16.77 2.86
C TYR A 135 -5.79 -15.84 1.89
N ASP A 136 -7.10 -16.06 1.70
CA ASP A 136 -7.95 -15.18 0.88
C ASP A 136 -8.41 -13.95 1.67
N LEU A 137 -8.33 -13.95 2.99
CA LEU A 137 -8.70 -12.83 3.85
C LEU A 137 -7.57 -11.79 3.91
N ALA A 138 -7.95 -10.52 3.89
CA ALA A 138 -7.01 -9.43 4.13
C ALA A 138 -6.57 -9.41 5.60
N LYS A 139 -5.28 -9.30 5.84
CA LYS A 139 -4.70 -9.25 7.19
C LYS A 139 -4.74 -7.81 7.72
N PRO A 140 -4.75 -7.60 9.06
CA PRO A 140 -4.76 -6.25 9.65
C PRO A 140 -3.63 -5.35 9.15
N ASN A 141 -2.40 -5.85 9.03
CA ASN A 141 -1.26 -5.10 8.51
C ASN A 141 -1.37 -4.76 7.00
N GLU A 142 -2.05 -5.59 6.22
CA GLU A 142 -2.37 -5.31 4.82
C GLU A 142 -3.47 -4.25 4.72
N LEU A 143 -4.53 -4.36 5.51
CA LEU A 143 -5.59 -3.35 5.60
C LEU A 143 -5.08 -1.99 6.07
N ALA A 144 -4.15 -1.99 7.01
CA ALA A 144 -3.45 -0.78 7.45
C ALA A 144 -2.45 -0.25 6.41
N GLY A 145 -2.26 -0.92 5.28
CA GLY A 145 -1.34 -0.52 4.21
C GLY A 145 0.14 -0.66 4.59
N VAL A 146 0.49 -1.53 5.55
CA VAL A 146 1.87 -1.77 5.97
C VAL A 146 2.55 -2.76 5.03
N SER A 147 1.82 -3.78 4.57
CA SER A 147 2.37 -4.82 3.70
C SER A 147 1.32 -5.42 2.76
N GLY A 148 1.74 -5.75 1.56
CA GLY A 148 0.97 -6.53 0.59
C GLY A 148 -0.13 -5.75 -0.16
N SER A 149 -0.68 -6.38 -1.22
CA SER A 149 -1.88 -5.91 -1.93
C SER A 149 -3.12 -6.51 -1.32
N ILE A 150 -4.13 -5.68 -1.21
CA ILE A 150 -5.46 -6.07 -0.72
C ILE A 150 -6.48 -6.22 -1.85
N ASP A 151 -6.12 -5.86 -3.09
CA ASP A 151 -7.03 -5.99 -4.23
C ASP A 151 -7.42 -7.46 -4.46
N GLY A 152 -8.72 -7.71 -4.53
CA GLY A 152 -9.29 -9.04 -4.68
C GLY A 152 -9.35 -9.89 -3.41
N LYS A 153 -8.80 -9.43 -2.27
CA LYS A 153 -8.91 -10.13 -0.99
C LYS A 153 -10.29 -9.95 -0.37
N LEU A 154 -10.64 -10.89 0.51
CA LEU A 154 -11.89 -10.89 1.23
C LEU A 154 -11.78 -10.04 2.50
N TYR A 155 -12.83 -9.31 2.79
CA TYR A 155 -13.00 -8.53 4.00
C TYR A 155 -14.25 -8.98 4.76
N LEU A 156 -14.14 -9.08 6.07
CA LEU A 156 -15.24 -9.41 6.99
C LEU A 156 -15.60 -8.12 7.76
N PRO A 157 -16.73 -7.47 7.45
CA PRO A 157 -17.11 -6.22 8.09
C PRO A 157 -17.66 -6.39 9.52
N TYR A 158 -17.99 -7.62 9.93
CA TYR A 158 -18.59 -7.94 11.22
C TYR A 158 -17.64 -8.70 12.14
N GLN A 159 -17.83 -8.55 13.43
CA GLN A 159 -17.18 -9.35 14.47
C GLN A 159 -18.12 -10.44 14.98
N SER A 160 -17.55 -11.50 15.56
CA SER A 160 -18.34 -12.59 16.15
C SER A 160 -19.25 -12.06 17.26
N GLY A 161 -20.51 -12.48 17.26
CA GLY A 161 -21.53 -12.04 18.22
C GLY A 161 -22.39 -10.87 17.76
N MET A 162 -22.08 -10.21 16.63
CA MET A 162 -22.90 -9.13 16.11
C MET A 162 -24.20 -9.63 15.48
N GLN A 163 -25.26 -8.81 15.57
CA GLN A 163 -26.51 -9.05 14.85
C GLN A 163 -26.39 -8.53 13.41
N VAL A 164 -26.94 -9.29 12.48
CA VAL A 164 -27.00 -8.94 11.05
C VAL A 164 -28.42 -9.03 10.56
N GLU A 165 -28.83 -8.12 9.69
CA GLU A 165 -30.15 -8.12 9.07
C GLU A 165 -30.16 -8.96 7.79
N GLU A 166 -31.33 -9.29 7.26
CA GLU A 166 -31.47 -9.99 6.00
C GLU A 166 -30.90 -9.16 4.84
N SER A 167 -30.20 -9.81 3.90
CA SER A 167 -29.54 -9.19 2.75
C SER A 167 -28.36 -8.27 3.05
N GLU A 168 -27.87 -8.20 4.28
CA GLU A 168 -26.61 -7.52 4.60
C GLU A 168 -25.39 -8.28 4.05
N SER A 169 -24.37 -7.54 3.65
CA SER A 169 -23.13 -8.12 3.14
C SER A 169 -22.22 -8.55 4.27
N ILE A 170 -21.99 -9.86 4.42
CA ILE A 170 -21.13 -10.45 5.47
C ILE A 170 -19.73 -10.79 5.00
N VAL A 171 -19.54 -10.97 3.70
CA VAL A 171 -18.24 -11.15 3.07
C VAL A 171 -18.17 -10.23 1.87
N GLU A 172 -17.14 -9.42 1.82
CA GLU A 172 -16.92 -8.41 0.78
C GLU A 172 -15.57 -8.66 0.10
N VAL A 173 -15.46 -8.28 -1.17
CA VAL A 173 -14.19 -8.30 -1.92
C VAL A 173 -13.64 -6.89 -1.98
N ILE A 174 -12.40 -6.71 -1.56
CA ILE A 174 -11.73 -5.42 -1.61
C ILE A 174 -11.33 -5.12 -3.05
N LYS A 175 -11.63 -3.91 -3.50
CA LYS A 175 -11.24 -3.38 -4.81
C LYS A 175 -10.24 -2.25 -4.63
N GLU A 176 -9.13 -2.32 -5.32
CA GLU A 176 -8.21 -1.19 -5.40
C GLU A 176 -8.83 -0.13 -6.31
N GLY A 177 -9.35 0.94 -5.71
CA GLY A 177 -10.18 1.94 -6.38
C GLY A 177 -9.70 3.38 -6.31
N TRP A 178 -8.52 3.64 -5.73
CA TRP A 178 -7.98 4.99 -5.61
C TRP A 178 -6.57 5.15 -6.16
N ASN A 179 -6.21 6.39 -6.43
CA ASN A 179 -4.85 6.76 -6.89
C ASN A 179 -3.78 6.70 -5.79
N VAL A 180 -4.19 6.62 -4.52
CA VAL A 180 -3.31 6.75 -3.34
C VAL A 180 -3.51 5.53 -2.43
N PRO A 181 -2.49 5.07 -1.68
CA PRO A 181 -2.63 3.99 -0.70
C PRO A 181 -3.85 4.21 0.20
N ASN A 182 -4.49 3.13 0.62
CA ASN A 182 -5.72 3.13 1.42
C ASN A 182 -5.61 3.90 2.77
N ARG A 183 -4.40 4.36 3.11
CA ARG A 183 -4.15 5.17 4.31
C ARG A 183 -4.66 6.58 4.09
N ILE A 184 -5.50 7.01 5.01
CA ILE A 184 -5.96 8.39 5.08
C ILE A 184 -5.07 9.13 6.08
N PRO A 185 -4.48 10.29 5.71
CA PRO A 185 -3.67 11.08 6.61
C PRO A 185 -4.44 11.50 7.87
N PHE A 186 -3.73 11.62 8.99
CA PHE A 186 -4.27 12.21 10.20
C PHE A 186 -4.78 13.64 9.94
N ALA A 187 -5.84 14.04 10.63
CA ALA A 187 -6.52 15.32 10.45
C ALA A 187 -7.14 15.56 9.06
N SER A 188 -7.35 14.49 8.26
CA SER A 188 -8.13 14.59 7.02
C SER A 188 -9.61 14.78 7.30
N GLU A 189 -10.28 15.55 6.46
CA GLU A 189 -11.74 15.65 6.44
C GLU A 189 -12.33 14.48 5.63
N ILE A 190 -13.27 13.74 6.21
CA ILE A 190 -13.97 12.64 5.55
C ILE A 190 -15.30 13.14 5.02
N LEU A 191 -15.52 12.95 3.71
CA LEU A 191 -16.68 13.44 2.97
C LEU A 191 -17.73 12.35 2.66
N VAL A 192 -17.51 11.14 3.16
CA VAL A 192 -18.35 9.96 2.91
C VAL A 192 -18.72 9.27 4.22
N GLU A 193 -19.73 8.42 4.18
CA GLU A 193 -20.16 7.59 5.31
C GLU A 193 -19.79 6.11 5.08
N ASP A 194 -19.66 5.34 6.17
CA ASP A 194 -19.45 3.90 6.09
C ASP A 194 -20.67 3.23 5.44
N GLY A 195 -20.43 2.30 4.51
CA GLY A 195 -21.49 1.65 3.74
C GLY A 195 -22.01 2.48 2.57
N GLU A 196 -21.54 3.70 2.35
CA GLU A 196 -22.01 4.55 1.25
C GLU A 196 -21.56 3.99 -0.12
N PRO A 197 -22.48 3.89 -1.10
CA PRO A 197 -22.13 3.45 -2.45
C PRO A 197 -21.40 4.55 -3.22
N VAL A 198 -20.33 4.16 -3.91
CA VAL A 198 -19.67 4.99 -4.93
C VAL A 198 -20.11 4.52 -6.29
N VAL A 199 -20.78 5.38 -7.02
CA VAL A 199 -21.33 5.05 -8.32
C VAL A 199 -20.91 6.12 -9.33
N GLN A 200 -20.48 5.66 -10.50
CA GLN A 200 -20.22 6.50 -11.67
C GLN A 200 -21.43 6.47 -12.61
N ASN A 201 -21.25 6.76 -13.90
CA ASN A 201 -22.31 6.60 -14.88
C ASN A 201 -22.85 5.16 -14.87
N ILE A 202 -24.15 5.01 -14.66
CA ILE A 202 -24.78 3.71 -14.52
C ILE A 202 -25.10 3.19 -15.90
N LYS A 203 -24.49 2.06 -16.26
CA LYS A 203 -24.80 1.32 -17.49
C LYS A 203 -25.83 0.26 -17.19
N ALA A 204 -26.67 -0.04 -18.17
CA ALA A 204 -27.74 -1.04 -18.05
C ALA A 204 -27.18 -2.41 -17.64
N GLY A 205 -26.15 -2.89 -18.31
CA GLY A 205 -25.52 -4.19 -18.05
C GLY A 205 -26.34 -5.38 -18.55
N GLU A 206 -27.63 -5.19 -18.81
CA GLU A 206 -28.56 -6.17 -19.41
C GLU A 206 -29.56 -5.46 -20.34
N LYS A 207 -30.16 -6.23 -21.23
CA LYS A 207 -31.25 -5.76 -22.10
C LYS A 207 -32.59 -5.93 -21.41
N GLY A 208 -33.49 -5.01 -21.56
CA GLY A 208 -34.83 -5.15 -20.95
C GLY A 208 -35.55 -3.84 -20.78
N THR A 209 -36.62 -3.86 -19.99
CA THR A 209 -37.48 -2.71 -19.73
C THR A 209 -37.11 -2.09 -18.39
N LEU A 210 -36.91 -0.77 -18.36
CA LEU A 210 -36.56 -0.03 -17.15
C LEU A 210 -37.76 0.19 -16.24
N LYS A 211 -37.59 -0.07 -14.95
CA LYS A 211 -38.58 0.23 -13.90
C LYS A 211 -37.90 0.90 -12.73
N PHE A 212 -38.42 2.00 -12.27
CA PHE A 212 -37.83 2.80 -11.18
C PHE A 212 -38.52 2.51 -9.85
N TYR A 213 -37.71 2.42 -8.76
CA TYR A 213 -38.18 2.13 -7.43
C TYR A 213 -37.45 3.04 -6.41
N ILE A 214 -38.12 3.25 -5.29
CA ILE A 214 -37.54 3.94 -4.13
C ILE A 214 -37.68 3.06 -2.89
N LEU A 215 -36.66 3.05 -2.05
CA LEU A 215 -36.65 2.34 -0.77
C LEU A 215 -37.44 3.18 0.25
N LYS A 216 -38.57 2.65 0.76
CA LYS A 216 -39.35 3.24 1.84
C LYS A 216 -39.57 2.21 2.94
N GLY A 217 -38.98 2.45 4.13
CA GLY A 217 -39.00 1.46 5.18
C GLY A 217 -38.37 0.13 4.74
N ASP A 218 -39.08 -0.98 4.90
CA ASP A 218 -38.59 -2.32 4.58
C ASP A 218 -38.91 -2.78 3.13
N GLY A 219 -39.44 -1.92 2.25
CA GLY A 219 -39.87 -2.29 0.91
C GLY A 219 -39.45 -1.32 -0.19
N LEU A 220 -39.50 -1.83 -1.44
CA LEU A 220 -39.28 -1.04 -2.66
C LEU A 220 -40.64 -0.61 -3.25
N ASP A 221 -40.91 0.69 -3.20
CA ASP A 221 -42.09 1.29 -3.85
C ASP A 221 -41.79 1.67 -5.29
N ARG A 222 -42.64 1.28 -6.24
CA ARG A 222 -42.47 1.65 -7.63
C ARG A 222 -42.77 3.14 -7.87
N VAL A 223 -41.80 3.84 -8.46
CA VAL A 223 -41.94 5.23 -8.87
C VAL A 223 -42.38 5.24 -10.35
N LYS A 224 -43.59 5.69 -10.58
CA LYS A 224 -44.14 5.88 -11.93
C LYS A 224 -43.91 7.32 -12.40
N ASN A 225 -43.88 7.53 -13.72
CA ASN A 225 -43.72 8.86 -14.36
C ASN A 225 -42.31 9.49 -14.22
N VAL A 226 -41.25 8.69 -14.06
CA VAL A 226 -39.89 9.18 -14.20
C VAL A 226 -39.60 9.50 -15.65
N LYS A 227 -39.10 10.72 -15.92
CA LYS A 227 -38.83 11.21 -17.28
C LYS A 227 -37.32 11.39 -17.50
N LYS A 228 -36.92 11.25 -18.76
CA LYS A 228 -35.57 11.59 -19.19
C LYS A 228 -35.24 13.04 -18.82
N GLY A 229 -34.11 13.23 -18.15
CA GLY A 229 -33.69 14.53 -17.67
C GLY A 229 -34.03 14.81 -16.20
N ASP A 230 -34.84 13.97 -15.55
CA ASP A 230 -35.18 14.11 -14.15
C ASP A 230 -33.92 13.91 -13.30
N ILE A 231 -33.81 14.71 -12.22
CA ILE A 231 -32.73 14.61 -11.24
C ILE A 231 -33.27 13.90 -10.00
N VAL A 232 -32.55 12.85 -9.58
CA VAL A 232 -32.90 12.08 -8.38
C VAL A 232 -32.72 12.94 -7.13
N LYS A 233 -33.80 13.24 -6.41
CA LYS A 233 -33.77 14.08 -5.21
C LYS A 233 -33.75 13.28 -3.91
N GLU A 234 -34.17 12.04 -3.94
CA GLU A 234 -34.36 11.20 -2.77
C GLU A 234 -33.24 10.13 -2.66
N LYS A 235 -32.92 9.72 -1.42
CA LYS A 235 -32.01 8.58 -1.16
C LYS A 235 -32.76 7.27 -1.40
N GLY A 236 -32.02 6.20 -1.75
CA GLY A 236 -32.63 4.87 -1.93
C GLY A 236 -33.36 4.69 -3.26
N PHE A 237 -32.95 5.40 -4.31
CA PHE A 237 -33.56 5.30 -5.64
C PHE A 237 -32.88 4.18 -6.44
N PHE A 238 -33.69 3.30 -7.04
CA PHE A 238 -33.23 2.16 -7.82
C PHE A 238 -33.85 2.10 -9.19
N VAL A 239 -33.12 1.58 -10.15
CA VAL A 239 -33.64 1.14 -11.42
C VAL A 239 -33.50 -0.37 -11.53
N VAL A 240 -34.60 -1.03 -11.90
CA VAL A 240 -34.64 -2.47 -12.17
C VAL A 240 -34.82 -2.64 -13.67
N ILE A 241 -34.00 -3.50 -14.26
CA ILE A 241 -34.12 -3.93 -15.64
C ILE A 241 -34.91 -5.23 -15.63
N ALA A 242 -36.10 -5.23 -16.21
CA ALA A 242 -36.96 -6.40 -16.31
C ALA A 242 -36.78 -7.07 -17.68
N ASP A 243 -36.70 -8.40 -17.69
CA ASP A 243 -36.68 -9.21 -18.89
C ASP A 243 -38.04 -9.21 -19.61
N GLU A 244 -38.17 -9.94 -20.72
CA GLU A 244 -39.43 -10.05 -21.48
C GLU A 244 -40.56 -10.73 -20.69
N ASN A 245 -40.23 -11.48 -19.62
CA ASN A 245 -41.16 -12.13 -18.73
C ASN A 245 -41.49 -11.32 -17.47
N ASP A 246 -41.09 -10.05 -17.45
CA ASP A 246 -41.27 -9.12 -16.34
C ASP A 246 -40.52 -9.51 -15.06
N ARG A 247 -39.48 -10.36 -15.16
CA ARG A 247 -38.63 -10.74 -14.05
C ARG A 247 -37.45 -9.79 -13.95
N GLU A 248 -36.98 -9.55 -12.72
CA GLU A 248 -35.82 -8.74 -12.47
C GLU A 248 -34.56 -9.42 -13.04
N ALA A 249 -34.00 -8.86 -14.12
CA ALA A 249 -32.75 -9.29 -14.71
C ALA A 249 -31.58 -8.63 -14.00
N LYS A 250 -31.67 -7.33 -13.69
CA LYS A 250 -30.64 -6.58 -13.01
C LYS A 250 -31.20 -5.38 -12.25
N ARG A 251 -30.54 -5.04 -11.12
CA ARG A 251 -30.92 -3.88 -10.31
C ARG A 251 -29.71 -2.96 -10.13
N HIS A 252 -29.91 -1.65 -10.26
CA HIS A 252 -28.90 -0.63 -10.03
C HIS A 252 -29.41 0.40 -9.05
N TYR A 253 -28.56 0.78 -8.11
CA TYR A 253 -28.78 1.94 -7.26
C TYR A 253 -28.44 3.22 -8.03
N ILE A 254 -29.32 4.22 -7.95
CA ILE A 254 -29.09 5.53 -8.57
C ILE A 254 -28.84 6.55 -7.46
N PRO A 255 -27.62 7.13 -7.40
CA PRO A 255 -27.28 8.13 -6.39
C PRO A 255 -28.17 9.38 -6.50
N ARG A 256 -28.30 10.08 -5.38
CA ARG A 256 -28.92 11.40 -5.35
C ARG A 256 -28.19 12.35 -6.32
N GLU A 257 -28.92 13.28 -6.93
CA GLU A 257 -28.44 14.23 -7.93
C GLU A 257 -28.03 13.62 -9.28
N SER A 258 -28.14 12.31 -9.47
CA SER A 258 -27.97 11.70 -10.77
C SER A 258 -29.07 12.13 -11.72
N LYS A 259 -28.69 12.37 -12.98
CA LYS A 259 -29.62 12.67 -14.05
C LYS A 259 -30.05 11.39 -14.75
N ILE A 260 -31.33 11.15 -14.87
CA ILE A 260 -31.89 9.98 -15.53
C ILE A 260 -31.88 10.21 -17.04
N GLU A 261 -31.41 9.23 -17.81
CA GLU A 261 -31.28 9.35 -19.27
C GLU A 261 -32.42 8.66 -20.06
N PHE A 262 -33.34 7.97 -19.36
CA PHE A 262 -34.45 7.23 -19.94
C PHE A 262 -35.77 7.49 -19.21
N ASN A 263 -36.90 7.20 -19.89
CA ASN A 263 -38.22 7.27 -19.28
C ASN A 263 -38.55 5.97 -18.54
N ASP A 264 -39.53 6.02 -17.60
CA ASP A 264 -40.08 4.81 -16.99
C ASP A 264 -40.72 3.91 -18.06
N SER A 265 -40.48 2.61 -17.95
CA SER A 265 -40.96 1.57 -18.88
C SER A 265 -40.38 1.64 -20.32
N GLU A 266 -39.29 2.34 -20.53
CA GLU A 266 -38.55 2.37 -21.79
C GLU A 266 -37.68 1.11 -21.94
N LYS A 267 -37.60 0.56 -23.18
CA LYS A 267 -36.77 -0.63 -23.48
C LYS A 267 -35.33 -0.22 -23.79
N ILE A 268 -34.38 -1.04 -23.31
CA ILE A 268 -32.96 -0.94 -23.61
C ILE A 268 -32.54 -2.15 -24.44
N ASP A 269 -31.97 -1.88 -25.60
CA ASP A 269 -31.50 -2.92 -26.54
C ASP A 269 -30.00 -3.19 -26.45
N ASP A 270 -29.22 -2.34 -25.74
CA ASP A 270 -27.78 -2.51 -25.54
C ASP A 270 -27.41 -2.41 -24.06
N ALA A 271 -26.76 -3.46 -23.56
CA ALA A 271 -26.26 -3.55 -22.17
C ALA A 271 -25.25 -2.45 -21.79
N ASN A 272 -24.58 -1.82 -22.75
CA ASN A 272 -23.64 -0.72 -22.50
C ASN A 272 -24.30 0.66 -22.40
N THR A 273 -25.60 0.75 -22.61
CA THR A 273 -26.33 2.02 -22.58
C THR A 273 -26.27 2.64 -21.18
N ILE A 274 -25.96 3.93 -21.10
CA ILE A 274 -25.97 4.68 -19.85
C ILE A 274 -27.40 5.04 -19.49
N ILE A 275 -27.94 4.48 -18.40
CA ILE A 275 -29.30 4.69 -17.92
C ILE A 275 -29.44 5.87 -16.96
N ALA A 276 -28.40 6.19 -16.25
CA ALA A 276 -28.31 7.39 -15.45
C ALA A 276 -26.88 7.93 -15.45
N SER A 277 -26.73 9.23 -15.52
CA SER A 277 -25.45 9.90 -15.38
C SER A 277 -25.33 10.46 -13.98
N ALA A 278 -24.24 10.11 -13.29
CA ALA A 278 -23.89 10.77 -12.04
C ALA A 278 -23.73 12.28 -12.28
N PRO A 279 -24.04 13.14 -11.30
CA PRO A 279 -23.87 14.58 -11.46
C PRO A 279 -22.47 14.85 -11.98
N LYS A 280 -22.35 15.78 -12.93
CA LYS A 280 -21.15 16.11 -13.72
C LYS A 280 -19.92 16.54 -12.89
N LYS A 281 -20.00 16.49 -11.58
CA LYS A 281 -18.88 16.69 -10.67
C LYS A 281 -18.27 15.34 -10.35
N GLU A 282 -17.22 15.02 -11.14
CA GLU A 282 -16.00 14.51 -10.58
C GLU A 282 -16.12 13.18 -9.83
N ARG A 283 -15.16 12.32 -10.02
CA ARG A 283 -14.89 11.18 -9.16
C ARG A 283 -15.23 11.55 -7.73
N LYS A 284 -16.11 10.78 -7.08
CA LYS A 284 -16.55 11.09 -5.71
C LYS A 284 -15.34 11.27 -4.81
N VAL A 285 -15.16 12.47 -4.29
CA VAL A 285 -14.11 12.76 -3.32
C VAL A 285 -14.50 12.09 -2.02
N ILE A 286 -13.56 11.36 -1.45
CA ILE A 286 -13.76 10.55 -0.24
C ILE A 286 -13.19 11.25 0.97
N ALA A 287 -12.00 11.81 0.82
CA ALA A 287 -11.31 12.53 1.87
C ALA A 287 -10.48 13.67 1.29
N GLU A 288 -10.35 14.73 2.07
CA GLU A 288 -9.51 15.89 1.77
C GLU A 288 -8.57 16.19 2.93
N TRP A 289 -7.37 16.69 2.63
CA TRP A 289 -6.38 17.06 3.65
C TRP A 289 -5.50 18.23 3.23
N ASP A 290 -4.82 18.82 4.21
CA ASP A 290 -3.80 19.83 3.96
C ASP A 290 -2.54 19.16 3.36
N ALA A 291 -2.29 19.40 2.08
CA ALA A 291 -1.15 18.82 1.38
C ALA A 291 0.18 19.43 1.81
N TYR A 292 0.17 20.67 2.28
CA TYR A 292 1.37 21.46 2.57
C TYR A 292 1.79 21.42 4.03
N ASN A 293 0.85 21.13 4.93
CA ASN A 293 1.10 21.12 6.36
C ASN A 293 0.69 19.79 6.99
N ASN A 294 1.41 19.39 8.03
CA ASN A 294 0.97 18.38 8.97
C ASN A 294 0.13 19.10 10.04
N THR A 295 -1.17 18.86 10.05
CA THR A 295 -2.09 19.47 11.02
C THR A 295 -2.12 18.66 12.30
N ILE A 296 -1.95 19.31 13.45
CA ILE A 296 -2.09 18.72 14.78
C ILE A 296 -3.45 19.14 15.32
N ILE A 297 -4.31 18.16 15.65
CA ILE A 297 -5.65 18.38 16.20
C ILE A 297 -5.74 17.85 17.64
N ALA A 298 -6.67 18.39 18.40
CA ALA A 298 -6.98 17.93 19.75
C ALA A 298 -7.71 16.58 19.73
N GLU A 299 -7.20 15.60 20.46
CA GLU A 299 -7.81 14.27 20.58
C GLU A 299 -8.80 14.18 21.75
N ILE A 300 -8.68 15.07 22.72
CA ILE A 300 -9.56 15.16 23.91
C ILE A 300 -9.99 16.59 24.17
N ASP A 301 -11.12 16.75 24.84
CA ASP A 301 -11.53 18.04 25.40
C ASP A 301 -10.71 18.36 26.65
N GLY A 302 -10.24 19.59 26.78
CA GLY A 302 -9.46 19.97 27.95
C GLY A 302 -8.97 21.41 27.93
N VAL A 303 -8.04 21.69 28.83
CA VAL A 303 -7.31 22.95 28.87
C VAL A 303 -5.90 22.69 28.40
N ILE A 304 -5.42 23.52 27.47
CA ILE A 304 -4.07 23.41 26.92
C ILE A 304 -3.08 24.11 27.84
N SER A 305 -1.91 23.55 28.00
CA SER A 305 -0.75 24.15 28.64
C SER A 305 0.51 23.97 27.78
N PHE A 306 1.41 24.91 27.89
CA PHE A 306 2.66 24.93 27.13
C PHE A 306 3.81 24.42 28.02
N GLU A 307 4.58 23.45 27.51
CA GLU A 307 5.83 23.01 28.10
C GLU A 307 6.99 23.34 27.15
N ASP A 308 8.04 23.97 27.64
CA ASP A 308 9.22 24.39 26.87
C ASP A 308 8.90 25.31 25.65
N ILE A 309 7.80 26.07 25.71
CA ILE A 309 7.41 27.04 24.69
C ILE A 309 7.44 28.45 25.28
N GLU A 310 8.51 29.20 25.02
CA GLU A 310 8.70 30.56 25.48
C GLU A 310 9.03 31.49 24.31
N ALA A 311 8.30 32.60 24.21
CA ALA A 311 8.52 33.62 23.18
C ALA A 311 9.93 34.24 23.32
N GLY A 312 10.67 34.31 22.20
CA GLY A 312 12.05 34.79 22.18
C GLY A 312 13.13 33.77 22.57
N TYR A 313 12.75 32.56 23.04
CA TYR A 313 13.69 31.49 23.39
C TYR A 313 13.51 30.25 22.53
N SER A 314 12.33 29.65 22.55
CA SER A 314 11.98 28.45 21.77
C SER A 314 10.98 28.72 20.65
N ALA A 315 10.29 29.86 20.70
CA ALA A 315 9.31 30.27 19.70
C ALA A 315 9.38 31.78 19.44
N ASP A 316 9.08 32.19 18.22
CA ASP A 316 8.98 33.59 17.80
C ASP A 316 7.53 33.97 17.50
N GLU A 317 7.11 35.16 17.89
CA GLU A 317 5.81 35.71 17.50
C GLU A 317 5.86 36.18 16.04
N GLN A 318 4.97 35.65 15.21
CA GLN A 318 4.75 36.11 13.85
C GLN A 318 3.33 36.67 13.72
N ILE A 319 3.21 37.76 12.99
CA ILE A 319 1.91 38.34 12.63
C ILE A 319 1.61 37.94 11.20
N ASP A 320 0.53 37.22 10.99
CA ASP A 320 0.02 36.91 9.67
C ASP A 320 -0.47 38.21 9.01
N GLU A 321 0.22 38.64 7.98
CA GLU A 321 -0.07 39.90 7.26
C GLU A 321 -1.47 39.88 6.60
N ALA A 322 -2.00 38.71 6.27
CA ALA A 322 -3.32 38.57 5.63
C ALA A 322 -4.48 38.63 6.62
N THR A 323 -4.30 38.06 7.84
CA THR A 323 -5.37 37.95 8.85
C THR A 323 -5.18 38.86 10.04
N GLY A 324 -3.99 39.45 10.22
CA GLY A 324 -3.62 40.27 11.38
C GLY A 324 -3.54 39.49 12.71
N LYS A 325 -3.65 38.18 12.66
CA LYS A 325 -3.56 37.32 13.85
C LYS A 325 -2.12 37.06 14.24
N ARG A 326 -1.85 37.13 15.54
CA ARG A 326 -0.55 36.70 16.09
C ARG A 326 -0.54 35.19 16.24
N SER A 327 0.53 34.55 15.80
CA SER A 327 0.80 33.12 15.98
C SER A 327 2.22 32.92 16.49
N LEU A 328 2.42 31.90 17.31
CA LEU A 328 3.74 31.48 17.75
C LEU A 328 4.30 30.47 16.78
N VAL A 329 5.53 30.66 16.36
CA VAL A 329 6.24 29.74 15.44
C VAL A 329 7.47 29.20 16.15
N ILE A 330 7.58 27.87 16.24
CA ILE A 330 8.72 27.20 16.86
C ILE A 330 9.99 27.46 16.05
N ASN A 331 11.07 27.86 16.73
CA ASN A 331 12.34 28.21 16.15
C ASN A 331 12.98 27.04 15.40
N GLU A 332 13.71 27.30 14.33
CA GLU A 332 14.40 26.28 13.54
C GLU A 332 15.53 25.63 14.32
N TYR A 333 16.20 26.39 15.17
CA TYR A 333 17.29 25.92 16.02
C TYR A 333 16.86 26.01 17.49
N LEU A 334 16.63 24.85 18.09
CA LEU A 334 16.27 24.74 19.50
C LEU A 334 17.52 24.47 20.36
N PRO A 335 17.60 25.08 21.54
CA PRO A 335 18.66 24.76 22.49
C PRO A 335 18.65 23.29 22.89
N SER A 336 19.85 22.75 23.24
CA SER A 336 19.96 21.35 23.63
C SER A 336 19.11 21.03 24.87
N GLY A 337 18.19 20.09 24.73
CA GLY A 337 17.31 19.65 25.82
C GLY A 337 15.92 20.30 25.85
N VAL A 338 15.68 21.33 25.04
CA VAL A 338 14.35 22.00 24.93
C VAL A 338 13.46 21.18 23.97
N ARG A 339 12.26 20.84 24.41
CA ARG A 339 11.27 20.08 23.65
C ARG A 339 9.92 20.77 23.70
N PRO A 340 9.64 21.70 22.77
CA PRO A 340 8.35 22.37 22.74
C PRO A 340 7.22 21.37 22.67
N THR A 341 6.34 21.38 23.68
CA THR A 341 5.25 20.40 23.80
C THR A 341 3.96 21.11 24.21
N LEU A 342 2.88 20.78 23.50
CA LEU A 342 1.51 21.16 23.91
C LEU A 342 0.93 20.02 24.75
N VAL A 343 0.39 20.36 25.92
CA VAL A 343 -0.23 19.39 26.81
C VAL A 343 -1.70 19.75 26.99
N ILE A 344 -2.60 18.82 26.72
CA ILE A 344 -4.03 18.99 26.98
C ILE A 344 -4.38 18.15 28.20
N ALA A 345 -4.80 18.82 29.28
CA ALA A 345 -5.33 18.17 30.47
C ALA A 345 -6.83 17.94 30.30
N GLY A 346 -7.24 16.69 30.18
CA GLY A 346 -8.63 16.26 30.06
C GLY A 346 -9.28 16.01 31.43
N LYS A 347 -10.53 15.55 31.43
CA LYS A 347 -11.24 15.12 32.64
C LYS A 347 -10.62 13.82 33.20
N GLY A 348 -10.18 13.84 34.46
CA GLY A 348 -9.44 12.75 35.11
C GLY A 348 -7.95 12.83 34.82
N ASP A 349 -7.15 11.79 35.19
CA ASP A 349 -5.68 11.76 35.01
C ASP A 349 -5.22 11.59 33.55
N LYS A 350 -6.06 11.88 32.58
CA LYS A 350 -5.70 11.77 31.15
C LYS A 350 -5.13 13.08 30.63
N ALA A 351 -3.83 13.13 30.45
CA ALA A 351 -3.15 14.20 29.74
C ALA A 351 -2.59 13.68 28.40
N VAL A 352 -2.81 14.42 27.32
CA VAL A 352 -2.24 14.10 26.00
C VAL A 352 -1.19 15.14 25.67
N ARG A 353 0.01 14.66 25.29
CA ARG A 353 1.17 15.50 24.98
C ARG A 353 1.44 15.46 23.47
N TYR A 354 1.64 16.65 22.89
CA TYR A 354 1.95 16.85 21.48
C TYR A 354 3.31 17.54 21.39
N GLN A 355 4.36 16.79 21.07
CA GLN A 355 5.68 17.35 20.80
C GLN A 355 5.65 18.06 19.45
N LEU A 356 6.16 19.29 19.42
CA LEU A 356 6.18 20.14 18.23
C LEU A 356 7.54 20.07 17.52
N GLU A 357 7.48 20.08 16.19
CA GLU A 357 8.66 20.15 15.34
C GLU A 357 9.09 21.61 15.12
N PRO A 358 10.35 21.88 14.76
CA PRO A 358 10.78 23.20 14.30
C PRO A 358 9.89 23.73 13.18
N LYS A 359 9.70 25.04 13.15
CA LYS A 359 8.82 25.75 12.19
C LYS A 359 7.33 25.47 12.32
N THR A 360 6.90 24.79 13.38
CA THR A 360 5.48 24.58 13.65
C THR A 360 4.83 25.89 14.05
N VAL A 361 3.71 26.22 13.39
CA VAL A 361 2.87 27.39 13.70
C VAL A 361 1.78 26.97 14.68
N ILE A 362 1.70 27.63 15.84
CA ILE A 362 0.74 27.35 16.91
C ILE A 362 -0.42 28.32 16.78
N PHE A 363 -1.66 27.80 16.82
CA PHE A 363 -2.91 28.57 16.68
C PHE A 363 -3.69 28.77 17.99
N VAL A 364 -3.19 28.23 19.08
CA VAL A 364 -3.82 28.25 20.40
C VAL A 364 -2.93 28.96 21.40
N HIS A 365 -3.51 29.44 22.52
CA HIS A 365 -2.78 30.12 23.59
C HIS A 365 -2.76 29.24 24.84
N ASP A 366 -1.78 29.50 25.69
CA ASP A 366 -1.69 28.82 26.99
C ASP A 366 -2.93 29.12 27.85
N GLY A 367 -3.54 28.07 28.41
CA GLY A 367 -4.78 28.17 29.18
C GLY A 367 -6.08 28.12 28.36
N ASP A 368 -6.04 28.05 27.04
CA ASP A 368 -7.25 27.97 26.20
C ASP A 368 -8.04 26.68 26.46
N LYS A 369 -9.38 26.80 26.42
CA LYS A 369 -10.28 25.65 26.44
C LYS A 369 -10.44 25.10 25.03
N ILE A 370 -9.96 23.89 24.84
CA ILE A 370 -9.92 23.19 23.56
C ILE A 370 -11.01 22.12 23.52
N ALA A 371 -11.72 22.06 22.41
CA ALA A 371 -12.64 20.97 22.09
C ALA A 371 -11.94 19.93 21.18
N GLN A 372 -12.46 18.72 21.21
CA GLN A 372 -12.00 17.63 20.34
C GLN A 372 -12.09 18.04 18.87
N ALA A 373 -11.09 17.67 18.06
CA ALA A 373 -10.89 18.05 16.66
C ALA A 373 -10.54 19.54 16.40
N ASP A 374 -10.33 20.37 17.42
CA ASP A 374 -9.81 21.73 17.22
C ASP A 374 -8.36 21.66 16.70
N ILE A 375 -8.00 22.54 15.78
CA ILE A 375 -6.64 22.64 15.23
C ILE A 375 -5.76 23.34 16.28
N LEU A 376 -4.71 22.66 16.73
CA LEU A 376 -3.75 23.17 17.70
C LEU A 376 -2.58 23.86 17.02
N ALA A 377 -1.99 23.18 16.03
CA ALA A 377 -0.80 23.66 15.34
C ALA A 377 -0.71 23.08 13.92
N LYS A 378 0.09 23.71 13.07
CA LYS A 378 0.42 23.23 11.71
C LYS A 378 1.92 23.28 11.50
N THR A 379 2.50 22.15 11.06
CA THR A 379 3.91 22.05 10.71
C THR A 379 4.06 22.01 9.19
N PRO A 380 4.80 22.95 8.56
CA PRO A 380 5.02 22.91 7.12
C PRO A 380 5.78 21.64 6.70
N LYS A 381 5.25 20.87 5.76
CA LYS A 381 5.89 19.65 5.24
C LYS A 381 7.25 19.91 4.56
N ALA A 382 7.46 21.10 4.03
CA ALA A 382 8.74 21.51 3.45
C ALA A 382 9.87 21.59 4.50
N ALA A 383 9.56 21.90 5.76
CA ALA A 383 10.55 21.92 6.84
C ALA A 383 11.05 20.52 7.23
N ALA A 384 10.17 19.51 7.14
CA ALA A 384 10.54 18.11 7.34
C ALA A 384 11.38 17.52 6.18
N LYS A 385 11.26 18.09 4.97
CA LYS A 385 11.97 17.62 3.76
C LYS A 385 13.42 18.11 3.63
N SER A 386 13.87 19.08 4.39
CA SER A 386 15.21 19.68 4.20
C SER A 386 16.39 18.86 4.75
N LYS A 387 16.14 17.74 5.44
CA LYS A 387 17.19 16.81 5.88
C LYS A 387 17.23 15.57 4.98
N ASP A 388 18.01 15.69 3.89
CA ASP A 388 18.61 14.53 3.16
C ASP A 388 17.68 13.42 2.66
N ILE A 389 16.50 13.76 2.10
CA ILE A 389 15.76 12.79 1.29
C ILE A 389 16.23 12.93 -0.15
N THR A 390 17.09 12.01 -0.59
CA THR A 390 17.40 11.86 -2.02
C THR A 390 16.10 11.55 -2.76
N GLY A 391 15.55 12.55 -3.45
CA GLY A 391 14.35 12.41 -4.27
C GLY A 391 14.69 12.13 -5.73
N GLY A 392 13.71 11.78 -6.54
CA GLY A 392 13.86 11.61 -7.97
C GLY A 392 14.69 10.38 -8.37
N LEU A 393 15.41 10.46 -9.50
CA LEU A 393 16.21 9.35 -10.04
C LEU A 393 17.31 8.81 -9.11
N PRO A 394 18.02 9.62 -8.30
CA PRO A 394 18.96 9.09 -7.30
C PRO A 394 18.30 8.12 -6.32
N ARG A 395 17.04 8.35 -5.94
CA ARG A 395 16.29 7.43 -5.07
C ARG A 395 16.00 6.10 -5.76
N VAL A 396 15.64 6.11 -7.04
CA VAL A 396 15.43 4.88 -7.83
C VAL A 396 16.72 4.05 -7.89
N SER A 397 17.87 4.72 -8.14
CA SER A 397 19.17 4.06 -8.14
C SER A 397 19.52 3.47 -6.77
N GLU A 398 19.24 4.19 -5.68
CA GLU A 398 19.42 3.71 -4.31
C GLU A 398 18.60 2.46 -4.01
N LEU A 399 17.33 2.43 -4.46
CA LEU A 399 16.42 1.28 -4.29
C LEU A 399 16.89 0.05 -5.09
N PHE A 400 17.26 0.23 -6.35
CA PHE A 400 17.77 -0.88 -7.18
C PHE A 400 19.13 -1.40 -6.71
N GLU A 401 19.99 -0.55 -6.14
CA GLU A 401 21.25 -0.99 -5.54
C GLU A 401 21.10 -1.50 -4.10
N ALA A 402 19.87 -1.51 -3.57
CA ALA A 402 19.57 -1.95 -2.20
C ALA A 402 20.49 -1.29 -1.16
N ARG A 403 20.80 0.01 -1.33
CA ARG A 403 21.65 0.77 -0.42
C ARG A 403 20.89 1.06 0.86
N LYS A 404 21.59 0.98 2.00
CA LYS A 404 21.02 1.45 3.28
C LYS A 404 20.92 2.97 3.26
N PRO A 405 19.74 3.55 3.50
CA PRO A 405 19.59 5.00 3.55
C PRO A 405 20.37 5.59 4.73
N LYS A 406 20.98 6.78 4.54
CA LYS A 406 21.74 7.48 5.59
C LYS A 406 20.86 7.80 6.80
N ASN A 407 19.62 8.19 6.56
CA ASN A 407 18.61 8.47 7.58
C ASN A 407 17.56 7.36 7.62
N ALA A 408 17.96 6.15 8.01
CA ALA A 408 17.05 5.03 8.13
C ALA A 408 16.08 5.23 9.30
N ALA A 409 14.78 5.00 9.04
CA ALA A 409 13.78 4.91 10.09
C ALA A 409 14.01 3.62 10.90
N VAL A 410 13.75 3.68 12.20
CA VAL A 410 13.62 2.49 13.03
C VAL A 410 12.21 1.97 12.85
N ILE A 411 12.05 0.68 12.60
CA ILE A 411 10.74 0.02 12.40
C ILE A 411 10.51 -1.05 13.45
N ALA A 412 9.24 -1.30 13.78
CA ALA A 412 8.84 -2.33 14.74
C ALA A 412 9.12 -3.74 14.18
N GLU A 413 9.73 -4.61 14.97
CA GLU A 413 9.97 -6.02 14.59
C GLU A 413 8.80 -6.94 14.95
N ILE A 414 7.99 -6.56 15.95
CA ILE A 414 6.84 -7.34 16.44
C ILE A 414 5.58 -6.48 16.55
N ASP A 415 4.43 -7.12 16.54
CA ASP A 415 3.15 -6.49 16.86
C ASP A 415 3.05 -6.30 18.37
N GLY A 416 2.57 -5.15 18.85
CA GLY A 416 2.40 -4.96 20.28
C GLY A 416 2.13 -3.53 20.71
N VAL A 417 2.06 -3.33 22.03
CA VAL A 417 1.84 -2.04 22.67
C VAL A 417 3.18 -1.38 22.98
N VAL A 418 3.29 -0.11 22.66
CA VAL A 418 4.51 0.70 22.89
C VAL A 418 4.54 1.17 24.33
N HIS A 419 5.69 1.01 24.99
CA HIS A 419 5.98 1.57 26.31
C HIS A 419 7.30 2.34 26.28
N PHE A 420 7.29 3.54 26.84
CA PHE A 420 8.49 4.35 27.05
C PHE A 420 9.08 4.03 28.40
N ASP A 421 10.36 3.64 28.42
CA ASP A 421 11.10 3.41 29.65
C ASP A 421 12.10 4.56 29.90
N LYS A 422 12.79 4.50 31.03
CA LYS A 422 13.77 5.52 31.42
C LYS A 422 14.85 5.65 30.35
N PRO A 423 15.16 6.87 29.89
CA PRO A 423 16.16 7.09 28.87
C PRO A 423 17.54 6.65 29.33
N LEU A 424 18.27 5.97 28.44
CA LEU A 424 19.62 5.50 28.70
C LEU A 424 20.63 6.50 28.11
N ARG A 425 21.25 7.35 28.94
CA ARG A 425 22.19 8.41 28.53
C ARG A 425 21.60 9.34 27.45
N SER A 426 22.10 9.25 26.20
CA SER A 426 21.65 10.05 25.05
C SER A 426 20.58 9.37 24.19
N LYS A 427 20.06 8.21 24.61
CA LYS A 427 19.09 7.43 23.84
C LYS A 427 17.76 7.30 24.59
N GLU A 428 16.68 7.38 23.86
CA GLU A 428 15.34 7.02 24.33
C GLU A 428 15.18 5.51 24.23
N ARG A 429 14.57 4.91 25.25
CA ARG A 429 14.31 3.46 25.32
C ARG A 429 12.83 3.23 25.08
N ILE A 430 12.51 2.52 24.01
CA ILE A 430 11.15 2.12 23.65
C ILE A 430 11.08 0.60 23.74
N ILE A 431 10.07 0.10 24.43
CA ILE A 431 9.79 -1.33 24.55
C ILE A 431 8.44 -1.58 23.86
N ILE A 432 8.39 -2.55 22.97
CA ILE A 432 7.16 -3.04 22.38
C ILE A 432 6.84 -4.37 23.03
N GLN A 433 5.68 -4.48 23.64
CA GLN A 433 5.21 -5.69 24.29
C GLN A 433 4.08 -6.32 23.51
N ALA A 434 4.30 -7.55 23.03
CA ALA A 434 3.28 -8.33 22.35
C ALA A 434 2.31 -9.00 23.32
N GLU A 435 1.15 -9.42 22.84
CA GLU A 435 0.12 -10.12 23.65
C GLU A 435 0.60 -11.47 24.19
N ASP A 436 1.55 -12.12 23.52
CA ASP A 436 2.16 -13.38 23.92
C ASP A 436 3.24 -13.24 25.02
N GLY A 437 3.50 -12.01 25.47
CA GLY A 437 4.52 -11.68 26.47
C GLY A 437 5.94 -11.48 25.91
N THR A 438 6.14 -11.65 24.61
CA THR A 438 7.42 -11.31 23.99
C THR A 438 7.60 -9.79 23.98
N SER A 439 8.86 -9.32 24.14
CA SER A 439 9.17 -7.89 24.12
C SER A 439 10.36 -7.61 23.24
N ALA A 440 10.30 -6.50 22.50
CA ALA A 440 11.41 -5.99 21.70
C ALA A 440 11.81 -4.60 22.21
N GLU A 441 13.13 -4.40 22.41
CA GLU A 441 13.68 -3.15 22.93
C GLU A 441 14.39 -2.37 21.82
N TYR A 442 14.10 -1.06 21.75
CA TYR A 442 14.67 -0.14 20.78
C TYR A 442 15.36 1.03 21.49
N LEU A 443 16.63 1.25 21.17
CA LEU A 443 17.42 2.37 21.66
C LEU A 443 17.55 3.43 20.56
N ILE A 444 16.75 4.48 20.65
CA ILE A 444 16.62 5.53 19.63
C ILE A 444 17.41 6.77 20.07
N ASP A 445 18.24 7.31 19.18
CA ASP A 445 18.99 8.53 19.46
C ASP A 445 18.01 9.72 19.62
N LYS A 446 18.26 10.58 20.61
CA LYS A 446 17.44 11.76 20.91
C LYS A 446 17.34 12.77 19.75
N SER A 447 18.25 12.67 18.77
CA SER A 447 18.20 13.49 17.57
C SER A 447 17.13 13.06 16.55
N LYS A 448 16.60 11.83 16.69
CA LYS A 448 15.53 11.32 15.81
C LYS A 448 14.16 11.65 16.39
N HIS A 449 13.26 12.11 15.51
CA HIS A 449 11.88 12.35 15.92
C HIS A 449 11.13 11.02 16.05
N ILE A 450 10.50 10.80 17.20
CA ILE A 450 9.72 9.59 17.51
C ILE A 450 8.28 9.83 17.09
N GLN A 451 7.73 8.91 16.26
CA GLN A 451 6.36 9.01 15.74
C GLN A 451 5.32 8.26 16.56
N VAL A 452 5.74 7.48 17.55
CA VAL A 452 4.86 6.65 18.37
C VAL A 452 4.61 7.28 19.73
N ARG A 453 3.51 6.88 20.39
CA ARG A 453 3.17 7.29 21.74
C ARG A 453 3.14 6.13 22.71
N ASP A 454 3.25 6.43 23.99
CA ASP A 454 3.08 5.45 25.06
C ASP A 454 1.65 4.90 25.06
N GLY A 455 1.53 3.57 25.18
CA GLY A 455 0.25 2.87 25.11
C GLY A 455 -0.34 2.70 23.71
N GLU A 456 0.34 3.13 22.63
CA GLU A 456 -0.13 2.94 21.25
C GLU A 456 0.15 1.52 20.78
N PHE A 457 -0.83 0.86 20.14
CA PHE A 457 -0.63 -0.44 19.50
C PHE A 457 -0.05 -0.23 18.09
N ILE A 458 1.02 -0.94 17.78
CA ILE A 458 1.69 -0.89 16.47
C ILE A 458 1.85 -2.29 15.88
N HIS A 459 1.88 -2.33 14.54
CA HIS A 459 2.15 -3.56 13.81
C HIS A 459 3.62 -3.68 13.41
N ALA A 460 4.11 -4.92 13.27
CA ALA A 460 5.43 -5.20 12.73
C ALA A 460 5.59 -4.52 11.35
N GLY A 461 6.75 -3.87 11.15
CA GLY A 461 7.04 -3.07 9.95
C GLY A 461 6.61 -1.61 10.01
N GLU A 462 5.89 -1.16 11.04
CA GLU A 462 5.56 0.25 11.21
C GLU A 462 6.75 1.07 11.73
N LYS A 463 6.80 2.35 11.32
CA LYS A 463 7.88 3.26 11.71
C LYS A 463 7.73 3.71 13.16
N LEU A 464 8.79 3.61 13.92
CA LEU A 464 8.92 4.21 15.25
C LEU A 464 9.47 5.62 15.16
N THR A 465 10.32 5.89 14.16
CA THR A 465 10.96 7.20 13.95
C THR A 465 10.77 7.70 12.53
N ASP A 466 10.98 8.99 12.34
CA ASP A 466 11.10 9.58 11.01
C ASP A 466 12.26 8.98 10.24
N GLY A 467 12.15 9.03 8.92
CA GLY A 467 13.18 8.56 8.01
C GLY A 467 12.64 7.63 6.91
N VAL A 468 13.56 7.13 6.12
CA VAL A 468 13.27 6.21 5.01
C VAL A 468 13.37 4.78 5.51
N VAL A 469 12.41 3.93 5.18
CA VAL A 469 12.46 2.51 5.55
C VAL A 469 13.57 1.82 4.73
N SER A 470 14.38 1.01 5.41
CA SER A 470 15.40 0.19 4.77
C SER A 470 14.78 -1.03 4.10
N SER A 471 15.09 -1.27 2.82
CA SER A 471 14.60 -2.46 2.09
C SER A 471 15.03 -3.77 2.76
N HIS A 472 16.21 -3.79 3.42
CA HIS A 472 16.69 -4.96 4.14
C HIS A 472 15.86 -5.26 5.38
N ASP A 473 15.41 -4.22 6.10
CA ASP A 473 14.59 -4.39 7.29
C ASP A 473 13.18 -4.84 6.92
N VAL A 474 12.63 -4.34 5.80
CA VAL A 474 11.35 -4.84 5.23
C VAL A 474 11.46 -6.33 4.92
N LEU A 475 12.57 -6.79 4.29
CA LEU A 475 12.77 -8.21 3.99
C LEU A 475 12.83 -9.05 5.27
N LYS A 476 13.57 -8.59 6.28
CA LYS A 476 13.77 -9.31 7.54
C LYS A 476 12.47 -9.46 8.33
N ILE A 477 11.66 -8.39 8.41
CA ILE A 477 10.50 -8.32 9.30
C ILE A 477 9.23 -8.77 8.59
N LEU A 478 8.96 -8.26 7.39
CA LEU A 478 7.70 -8.49 6.66
C LEU A 478 7.81 -9.57 5.58
N GLY A 479 9.04 -9.98 5.24
CA GLY A 479 9.28 -11.03 4.25
C GLY A 479 9.29 -10.55 2.80
N GLU A 480 9.45 -11.51 1.87
CA GLU A 480 9.68 -11.23 0.46
C GLU A 480 8.50 -10.55 -0.24
N LYS A 481 7.27 -10.97 0.05
CA LYS A 481 6.07 -10.40 -0.58
C LYS A 481 5.94 -8.91 -0.28
N ALA A 482 6.09 -8.54 0.99
CA ALA A 482 6.04 -7.14 1.41
C ALA A 482 7.17 -6.32 0.81
N LEU A 483 8.37 -6.90 0.69
CA LEU A 483 9.49 -6.24 0.03
C LEU A 483 9.21 -5.97 -1.46
N HIS A 484 8.66 -6.93 -2.20
CA HIS A 484 8.25 -6.72 -3.59
C HIS A 484 7.31 -5.52 -3.71
N TYR A 485 6.27 -5.49 -2.88
CA TYR A 485 5.32 -4.38 -2.84
C TYR A 485 5.97 -3.05 -2.51
N TYR A 486 6.80 -3.03 -1.48
CA TYR A 486 7.51 -1.84 -1.05
C TYR A 486 8.37 -1.26 -2.18
N LEU A 487 9.21 -2.09 -2.81
CA LEU A 487 10.09 -1.64 -3.89
C LEU A 487 9.29 -1.15 -5.11
N ILE A 488 8.24 -1.87 -5.52
CA ILE A 488 7.40 -1.47 -6.65
C ILE A 488 6.73 -0.13 -6.35
N SER A 489 6.12 0.01 -5.17
CA SER A 489 5.43 1.24 -4.76
C SER A 489 6.36 2.45 -4.71
N GLU A 490 7.54 2.32 -4.07
CA GLU A 490 8.53 3.39 -3.97
C GLU A 490 9.06 3.82 -5.35
N ILE A 491 9.39 2.85 -6.21
CA ILE A 491 9.90 3.13 -7.55
C ILE A 491 8.81 3.77 -8.42
N GLN A 492 7.59 3.23 -8.39
CA GLN A 492 6.45 3.80 -9.13
C GLN A 492 6.11 5.20 -8.67
N GLN A 493 6.17 5.47 -7.37
CA GLN A 493 5.92 6.81 -6.84
C GLN A 493 6.88 7.84 -7.45
N VAL A 494 8.16 7.51 -7.59
CA VAL A 494 9.15 8.41 -8.20
C VAL A 494 8.83 8.65 -9.68
N TYR A 495 8.55 7.60 -10.45
CA TYR A 495 8.24 7.75 -11.88
C TYR A 495 6.93 8.47 -12.13
N ARG A 496 5.86 8.12 -11.38
CA ARG A 496 4.55 8.79 -11.46
C ARG A 496 4.64 10.27 -11.05
N GLY A 497 5.42 10.59 -10.02
CA GLY A 497 5.70 11.98 -9.63
C GLY A 497 6.36 12.81 -10.72
N GLN A 498 6.96 12.18 -11.72
CA GLN A 498 7.55 12.82 -12.88
C GLN A 498 6.69 12.67 -14.16
N GLY A 499 5.44 12.17 -14.01
CA GLY A 499 4.50 12.00 -15.12
C GLY A 499 4.79 10.80 -16.02
N VAL A 500 5.68 9.89 -15.60
CA VAL A 500 6.04 8.68 -16.36
C VAL A 500 5.25 7.49 -15.84
N VAL A 501 4.63 6.74 -16.74
CA VAL A 501 3.89 5.51 -16.42
C VAL A 501 4.66 4.29 -16.92
N ILE A 502 5.09 3.43 -16.01
CA ILE A 502 5.78 2.17 -16.29
C ILE A 502 4.91 1.03 -15.79
N SER A 503 4.81 -0.08 -16.53
CA SER A 503 4.09 -1.27 -16.04
C SER A 503 4.86 -1.94 -14.90
N ASP A 504 4.15 -2.31 -13.83
CA ASP A 504 4.74 -2.93 -12.63
C ASP A 504 5.56 -4.18 -12.94
N LYS A 505 5.13 -4.99 -13.93
CA LYS A 505 5.84 -6.22 -14.33
C LYS A 505 7.32 -6.00 -14.69
N HIS A 506 7.68 -4.83 -15.23
CA HIS A 506 9.07 -4.52 -15.56
C HIS A 506 9.92 -4.35 -14.30
N ILE A 507 9.35 -3.71 -13.28
CA ILE A 507 9.99 -3.55 -11.96
C ILE A 507 10.05 -4.91 -11.25
N GLU A 508 8.97 -5.69 -11.29
CA GLU A 508 8.89 -7.04 -10.70
C GLU A 508 9.95 -7.97 -11.25
N VAL A 509 10.20 -7.93 -12.57
CA VAL A 509 11.26 -8.72 -13.21
C VAL A 509 12.62 -8.41 -12.60
N ILE A 510 12.96 -7.12 -12.42
CA ILE A 510 14.25 -6.72 -11.83
C ILE A 510 14.32 -7.11 -10.35
N VAL A 511 13.27 -6.82 -9.57
CA VAL A 511 13.22 -7.17 -8.15
C VAL A 511 13.35 -8.68 -7.94
N SER A 512 12.76 -9.50 -8.83
CA SER A 512 12.92 -10.96 -8.76
C SER A 512 14.37 -11.42 -8.95
N GLN A 513 15.18 -10.68 -9.73
CA GLN A 513 16.61 -10.96 -9.89
C GLN A 513 17.43 -10.50 -8.66
N MET A 514 17.02 -9.41 -7.99
CA MET A 514 17.63 -8.95 -6.74
C MET A 514 17.44 -9.97 -5.59
N LEU A 515 16.40 -10.79 -5.64
CA LEU A 515 16.08 -11.85 -4.67
C LEU A 515 16.45 -13.26 -5.16
N ARG A 516 17.29 -13.37 -6.19
CA ARG A 516 17.67 -14.65 -6.81
C ARG A 516 18.52 -15.54 -5.90
N GLN A 517 19.28 -14.96 -4.98
CA GLN A 517 20.19 -15.67 -4.10
C GLN A 517 19.63 -15.83 -2.68
N VAL A 518 20.11 -16.86 -1.99
CA VAL A 518 19.85 -17.13 -0.58
C VAL A 518 21.16 -17.32 0.16
N LYS A 519 21.19 -16.97 1.43
CA LYS A 519 22.33 -17.18 2.32
C LYS A 519 22.10 -18.45 3.13
N VAL A 520 23.02 -19.38 3.05
CA VAL A 520 22.95 -20.62 3.82
C VAL A 520 23.17 -20.30 5.31
N VAL A 521 22.23 -20.70 6.16
CA VAL A 521 22.31 -20.56 7.61
C VAL A 521 22.78 -21.86 8.24
N ASP A 522 22.23 -22.98 7.79
CA ASP A 522 22.61 -24.33 8.21
C ASP A 522 22.84 -25.18 6.97
N SER A 523 24.00 -25.83 6.92
CA SER A 523 24.38 -26.65 5.79
C SER A 523 23.73 -28.03 5.76
N GLY A 524 23.21 -28.54 6.87
CA GLY A 524 22.68 -29.89 6.99
C GLY A 524 23.67 -30.93 6.40
N HIS A 525 23.17 -31.90 5.65
CA HIS A 525 23.97 -32.90 4.94
C HIS A 525 24.31 -32.49 3.48
N THR A 526 24.19 -31.21 3.14
CA THR A 526 24.53 -30.69 1.79
C THR A 526 25.99 -30.35 1.65
N LYS A 527 26.42 -30.01 0.43
CA LYS A 527 27.79 -29.57 0.12
C LYS A 527 28.00 -28.06 0.37
N PHE A 528 26.98 -27.37 0.84
CA PHE A 528 27.06 -25.93 1.08
C PHE A 528 27.86 -25.61 2.36
N ILE A 529 28.44 -24.43 2.38
CA ILE A 529 29.12 -23.88 3.55
C ILE A 529 28.21 -22.82 4.17
N GLU A 530 28.15 -22.79 5.49
CA GLU A 530 27.41 -21.77 6.22
C GLU A 530 27.91 -20.37 5.88
N GLY A 531 26.98 -19.47 5.58
CA GLY A 531 27.27 -18.11 5.16
C GLY A 531 27.41 -17.89 3.66
N ASP A 532 27.47 -18.96 2.86
CA ASP A 532 27.58 -18.86 1.40
C ASP A 532 26.32 -18.30 0.78
N LEU A 533 26.52 -17.51 -0.30
CA LEU A 533 25.44 -17.02 -1.15
C LEU A 533 25.27 -17.98 -2.35
N VAL A 534 24.12 -18.64 -2.40
CA VAL A 534 23.82 -19.66 -3.40
C VAL A 534 22.56 -19.26 -4.16
N SER A 535 22.52 -19.55 -5.48
CA SER A 535 21.28 -19.34 -6.24
C SER A 535 20.16 -20.25 -5.73
N ARG A 536 18.94 -19.69 -5.62
CA ARG A 536 17.74 -20.42 -5.12
C ARG A 536 17.50 -21.73 -5.87
N ARG A 537 17.84 -21.75 -7.16
CA ARG A 537 17.68 -22.95 -7.99
C ARG A 537 18.63 -24.06 -7.52
N LYS A 538 19.93 -23.77 -7.40
CA LYS A 538 20.94 -24.73 -6.95
C LYS A 538 20.63 -25.23 -5.54
N PHE A 539 20.20 -24.32 -4.66
CA PHE A 539 19.80 -24.64 -3.30
C PHE A 539 18.64 -25.65 -3.28
N ARG A 540 17.60 -25.43 -4.10
CA ARG A 540 16.46 -26.37 -4.18
C ARG A 540 16.87 -27.72 -4.78
N GLU A 541 17.62 -27.71 -5.87
CA GLU A 541 18.09 -28.94 -6.55
C GLU A 541 18.92 -29.81 -5.59
N GLU A 542 19.81 -29.19 -4.82
CA GLU A 542 20.65 -29.92 -3.86
C GLU A 542 19.83 -30.42 -2.66
N ASN A 543 18.94 -29.62 -2.10
CA ASN A 543 18.04 -30.05 -1.03
C ASN A 543 17.12 -31.21 -1.48
N GLU A 544 16.54 -31.12 -2.69
CA GLU A 544 15.76 -32.25 -3.25
C GLU A 544 16.60 -33.51 -3.40
N ARG A 545 17.89 -33.38 -3.81
CA ARG A 545 18.81 -34.52 -3.89
C ARG A 545 19.04 -35.16 -2.53
N ILE A 546 19.33 -34.36 -1.50
CA ILE A 546 19.59 -34.83 -0.13
C ILE A 546 18.35 -35.46 0.49
N ILE A 547 17.16 -34.86 0.33
CA ILE A 547 15.90 -35.42 0.82
C ILE A 547 15.62 -36.78 0.17
N ARG A 548 15.87 -36.96 -1.12
CA ARG A 548 15.74 -38.27 -1.80
C ARG A 548 16.71 -39.32 -1.25
N MET A 549 17.86 -38.90 -0.71
CA MET A 549 18.84 -39.77 -0.06
C MET A 549 18.54 -40.03 1.42
N GLY A 550 17.47 -39.41 1.98
CA GLY A 550 17.10 -39.54 3.39
C GLY A 550 17.94 -38.70 4.35
N GLY A 551 18.70 -37.70 3.84
CA GLY A 551 19.48 -36.76 4.61
C GLY A 551 18.72 -35.51 5.01
N GLU A 552 19.30 -34.71 5.92
CA GLU A 552 18.75 -33.42 6.35
C GLU A 552 19.06 -32.33 5.32
N PRO A 553 18.06 -31.55 4.85
CA PRO A 553 18.26 -30.46 3.91
C PRO A 553 18.92 -29.26 4.60
N ALA A 554 19.61 -28.42 3.80
CA ALA A 554 20.13 -27.15 4.27
C ALA A 554 19.01 -26.13 4.50
N ILE A 555 19.23 -25.22 5.44
CA ILE A 555 18.35 -24.08 5.75
C ILE A 555 19.02 -22.80 5.24
N ALA A 556 18.25 -21.91 4.61
CA ALA A 556 18.75 -20.65 4.11
C ALA A 556 17.74 -19.51 4.29
N GLU A 557 18.27 -18.30 4.43
CA GLU A 557 17.51 -17.06 4.51
C GLU A 557 17.53 -16.32 3.17
N PRO A 558 16.42 -15.65 2.79
CA PRO A 558 16.39 -14.81 1.61
C PRO A 558 17.29 -13.58 1.80
N VAL A 559 18.04 -13.21 0.75
CA VAL A 559 18.92 -12.05 0.76
C VAL A 559 18.54 -11.09 -0.37
N LEU A 560 18.46 -9.82 -0.06
CA LEU A 560 18.30 -8.76 -1.03
C LEU A 560 19.68 -8.28 -1.50
N LEU A 561 19.94 -8.41 -2.80
CA LEU A 561 21.15 -7.91 -3.44
C LEU A 561 20.81 -6.74 -4.36
N GLY A 562 21.67 -5.71 -4.34
CA GLY A 562 21.60 -4.67 -5.37
C GLY A 562 21.84 -5.26 -6.77
N VAL A 563 21.32 -4.60 -7.81
CA VAL A 563 21.41 -5.08 -9.20
C VAL A 563 22.85 -5.32 -9.62
N THR A 564 23.80 -4.47 -9.24
CA THR A 564 25.23 -4.64 -9.52
C THR A 564 25.77 -5.93 -8.88
N ARG A 565 25.49 -6.18 -7.60
CA ARG A 565 25.92 -7.38 -6.90
C ARG A 565 25.25 -8.65 -7.46
N ALA A 566 23.97 -8.55 -7.80
CA ALA A 566 23.23 -9.66 -8.42
C ALA A 566 23.81 -10.03 -9.79
N ALA A 567 24.28 -9.06 -10.58
CA ALA A 567 24.91 -9.27 -11.87
C ALA A 567 26.29 -9.92 -11.74
N ILE A 568 27.13 -9.49 -10.79
CA ILE A 568 28.46 -10.09 -10.51
C ILE A 568 28.29 -11.52 -9.95
N GLY A 569 27.28 -11.74 -9.10
CA GLY A 569 26.97 -13.05 -8.53
C GLY A 569 26.19 -13.98 -9.44
N SER A 570 26.20 -13.75 -10.78
CA SER A 570 25.49 -14.62 -11.72
C SER A 570 26.15 -16.00 -11.81
N ASP A 571 25.38 -17.01 -12.25
CA ASP A 571 25.88 -18.37 -12.43
C ASP A 571 26.87 -18.47 -13.60
N SER A 572 26.81 -17.55 -14.58
CA SER A 572 27.73 -17.47 -15.73
C SER A 572 28.97 -16.65 -15.35
N VAL A 573 30.14 -17.30 -15.43
CA VAL A 573 31.45 -16.69 -15.20
C VAL A 573 31.79 -15.63 -16.23
N ILE A 574 31.49 -15.93 -17.51
CA ILE A 574 31.75 -15.03 -18.65
C ILE A 574 30.90 -13.76 -18.52
N SER A 575 29.61 -13.90 -18.21
CA SER A 575 28.71 -12.81 -18.03
C SER A 575 29.15 -11.91 -16.85
N ALA A 576 29.50 -12.49 -15.71
CA ALA A 576 29.96 -11.76 -14.54
C ALA A 576 31.29 -11.01 -14.81
N ALA A 577 32.29 -11.69 -15.38
CA ALA A 577 33.60 -11.13 -15.65
C ALA A 577 33.56 -9.99 -16.70
N SER A 578 32.61 -10.04 -17.63
CA SER A 578 32.44 -8.99 -18.65
C SER A 578 31.72 -7.72 -18.14
N PHE A 579 31.22 -7.72 -16.90
CA PHE A 579 30.48 -6.59 -16.34
C PHE A 579 31.38 -5.67 -15.52
N GLN A 580 31.92 -6.13 -14.41
CA GLN A 580 32.82 -5.40 -13.51
C GLN A 580 33.74 -6.37 -12.76
N GLU A 581 34.82 -5.86 -12.14
CA GLU A 581 35.73 -6.64 -11.29
C GLU A 581 36.30 -7.89 -11.99
N THR A 582 36.63 -7.81 -13.28
CA THR A 582 37.03 -8.94 -14.14
C THR A 582 38.07 -9.84 -13.49
N THR A 583 39.16 -9.26 -12.96
CA THR A 583 40.26 -10.03 -12.36
C THR A 583 39.79 -10.81 -11.14
N LYS A 584 39.00 -10.20 -10.25
CA LYS A 584 38.46 -10.83 -9.06
C LYS A 584 37.53 -12.00 -9.41
N VAL A 585 36.57 -11.76 -10.33
CA VAL A 585 35.60 -12.76 -10.76
C VAL A 585 36.30 -13.96 -11.37
N LEU A 586 37.28 -13.74 -12.25
CA LEU A 586 38.05 -14.83 -12.88
C LEU A 586 38.88 -15.60 -11.86
N THR A 587 39.51 -14.92 -10.90
CA THR A 587 40.28 -15.56 -9.83
C THR A 587 39.38 -16.44 -8.95
N GLU A 588 38.25 -15.90 -8.47
CA GLU A 588 37.29 -16.66 -7.66
C GLU A 588 36.69 -17.85 -8.42
N ALA A 589 36.37 -17.67 -9.70
CA ALA A 589 35.83 -18.73 -10.52
C ALA A 589 36.88 -19.85 -10.78
N SER A 590 38.15 -19.48 -10.96
CA SER A 590 39.25 -20.45 -11.14
C SER A 590 39.51 -21.24 -9.87
N ILE A 591 39.54 -20.59 -8.72
CA ILE A 591 39.73 -21.23 -7.39
C ILE A 591 38.57 -22.19 -7.10
N ALA A 592 37.33 -21.75 -7.40
CA ALA A 592 36.12 -22.54 -7.15
C ALA A 592 35.85 -23.61 -8.23
N GLY A 593 36.64 -23.68 -9.30
CA GLY A 593 36.45 -24.62 -10.40
C GLY A 593 35.07 -24.50 -11.05
N LYS A 594 34.57 -23.28 -11.25
CA LYS A 594 33.22 -23.04 -11.81
C LYS A 594 33.13 -23.41 -13.28
N PHE A 595 32.01 -24.01 -13.67
CA PHE A 595 31.65 -24.29 -15.06
C PHE A 595 30.61 -23.28 -15.55
N ASP A 596 30.83 -22.78 -16.79
CA ASP A 596 29.85 -21.94 -17.47
C ASP A 596 29.12 -22.79 -18.53
N TYR A 597 27.81 -22.92 -18.39
CA TYR A 597 26.98 -23.74 -19.27
C TYR A 597 26.47 -22.98 -20.50
N LEU A 598 26.81 -21.70 -20.66
CA LEU A 598 26.42 -20.82 -21.77
C LEU A 598 24.88 -20.76 -21.98
N GLU A 599 24.17 -20.65 -20.90
CA GLU A 599 22.70 -20.78 -20.91
C GLU A 599 21.97 -19.43 -21.04
N ASP A 600 22.64 -18.33 -20.76
CA ASP A 600 22.05 -16.98 -20.80
C ASP A 600 22.44 -16.25 -22.11
N LEU A 601 22.04 -15.00 -22.28
CA LEU A 601 22.21 -14.24 -23.52
C LEU A 601 23.64 -13.74 -23.70
N LYS A 602 24.22 -13.15 -22.65
CA LYS A 602 25.44 -12.35 -22.72
C LYS A 602 26.66 -13.19 -23.11
N GLU A 603 26.83 -14.35 -22.49
CA GLU A 603 27.93 -15.27 -22.83
C GLU A 603 27.84 -15.79 -24.27
N ASN A 604 26.63 -16.09 -24.74
CA ASN A 604 26.46 -16.54 -26.15
C ASN A 604 26.76 -15.43 -27.14
N VAL A 605 26.39 -14.18 -26.84
CA VAL A 605 26.73 -12.99 -27.64
C VAL A 605 28.26 -12.81 -27.70
N ILE A 606 28.94 -12.88 -26.53
CA ILE A 606 30.39 -12.71 -26.43
C ILE A 606 31.12 -13.76 -27.26
N LEU A 607 30.65 -15.01 -27.25
CA LEU A 607 31.25 -16.12 -27.97
C LEU A 607 30.81 -16.22 -29.44
N GLY A 608 29.94 -15.33 -29.92
CA GLY A 608 29.41 -15.34 -31.27
C GLY A 608 28.48 -16.53 -31.55
N ARG A 609 27.86 -17.11 -30.52
CA ARG A 609 26.91 -18.22 -30.66
C ARG A 609 25.48 -17.71 -30.81
N MET A 610 24.61 -18.60 -31.30
CA MET A 610 23.18 -18.27 -31.38
C MET A 610 22.60 -18.04 -29.95
N ILE A 611 21.89 -16.94 -29.79
CA ILE A 611 21.29 -16.61 -28.50
C ILE A 611 20.01 -17.43 -28.26
N PRO A 612 19.75 -17.91 -27.04
CA PRO A 612 18.58 -18.74 -26.73
C PRO A 612 17.28 -17.90 -26.58
N VAL A 613 17.01 -17.05 -27.59
CA VAL A 613 15.87 -16.09 -27.61
C VAL A 613 15.25 -16.07 -29.02
N GLY A 614 13.94 -15.89 -29.08
CA GLY A 614 13.22 -15.84 -30.36
C GLY A 614 13.39 -17.11 -31.17
N THR A 615 13.79 -16.97 -32.44
CA THR A 615 14.02 -18.10 -33.35
C THR A 615 15.21 -18.96 -32.91
N GLY A 616 16.18 -18.41 -32.18
CA GLY A 616 17.35 -19.15 -31.68
C GLY A 616 17.01 -20.18 -30.60
N LEU A 617 15.90 -19.99 -29.88
CA LEU A 617 15.43 -20.96 -28.87
C LEU A 617 15.11 -22.33 -29.47
N TYR A 618 14.67 -22.36 -30.72
CA TYR A 618 14.24 -23.57 -31.43
C TYR A 618 15.26 -24.03 -32.49
N GLY A 619 16.37 -23.31 -32.65
CA GLY A 619 17.35 -23.56 -33.72
C GLY A 619 17.93 -24.95 -33.68
N GLU A 620 18.28 -25.46 -32.51
CA GLU A 620 18.84 -26.83 -32.36
C GLU A 620 17.78 -27.92 -32.58
N GLN A 621 16.53 -27.70 -32.25
CA GLN A 621 15.47 -28.68 -32.48
C GLN A 621 15.14 -28.84 -33.95
N ASN A 622 15.18 -27.75 -34.74
CA ASN A 622 14.96 -27.80 -36.18
C ASN A 622 16.13 -28.46 -36.93
N LEU A 623 17.37 -28.35 -36.42
CA LEU A 623 18.52 -29.03 -36.97
C LEU A 623 18.47 -30.55 -36.74
N LYS A 624 18.02 -31.00 -35.57
CA LYS A 624 17.83 -32.42 -35.23
C LYS A 624 16.72 -33.08 -36.03
N LEU A 625 15.67 -32.36 -36.39
CA LEU A 625 14.57 -32.87 -37.24
C LEU A 625 14.98 -33.03 -38.70
N LYS A 626 15.98 -32.27 -39.20
CA LYS A 626 16.51 -32.44 -40.57
C LYS A 626 17.53 -33.57 -40.71
N GLU A 627 18.17 -34.00 -39.64
CA GLU A 627 19.06 -35.14 -39.61
C GLU A 627 18.32 -36.50 -39.53
N GLN A 628 17.00 -36.48 -39.26
CA GLN A 628 16.15 -37.67 -39.17
C GLN A 628 15.26 -37.91 -40.40
N GLU A 629 15.28 -37.04 -41.43
CA GLU A 629 14.70 -37.24 -42.75
C GLU A 629 15.80 -37.64 -43.75
#